data_45e00d444fff8f01d250b7b3bdff9ecc
#
_entry.id   45e00d444fff8f01d250b7b3bdff9ecc
#
_cell.length_a   1.000
_cell.length_b   1.000
_cell.length_c   1.000
_cell.angle_alpha   90.00
_cell.angle_beta   90.00
_cell.angle_gamma   90.00
#
_symmetry.space_group_name_H-M   'P 1'
#
loop_
_entity.id
_entity.type
_entity.pdbx_description
1 polymer ?
#
loop_
_entity_poly.entity_id
_entity_poly.type
_entity_poly.pdbx_seq_one_letter_code
_entity_poly.pdbx_strand_id
1 'polypeptide(L)'
;MPENMNRHLTALEFDKILSRLAEFTACPDARELAMSLRPESNLDLVQAQMNRTRDAHMLLARFGGPSFGGLRNVNNAAARAGAGSTLSLRELLDVAEVLRTVRALAQWRSTNAGVETVLDPLFSALQPNKYLETKITSA
;
A
#
# COMPACT_ATOMS: atom_id res chain seq x y z
N MET A 1 -21.06 10.73 11.13
CA MET A 1 -20.26 11.05 12.32
C MET A 1 -20.96 12.16 13.11
N PRO A 2 -21.04 12.10 14.42
CA PRO A 2 -21.64 13.21 15.19
C PRO A 2 -20.77 14.48 14.99
N GLU A 3 -21.44 15.59 14.79
CA GLU A 3 -20.88 16.94 14.57
C GLU A 3 -19.84 17.33 15.62
N ASN A 4 -19.99 16.80 16.81
CA ASN A 4 -19.10 16.98 17.95
C ASN A 4 -17.69 16.37 17.74
N MET A 5 -17.57 15.25 17.03
CA MET A 5 -16.30 14.58 16.78
C MET A 5 -15.39 15.41 15.88
N ASN A 6 -15.93 15.98 14.80
CA ASN A 6 -15.15 16.83 13.89
C ASN A 6 -14.61 18.08 14.60
N ARG A 7 -15.39 18.67 15.50
CA ARG A 7 -14.94 19.81 16.30
C ARG A 7 -13.76 19.46 17.21
N HIS A 8 -13.79 18.28 17.83
CA HIS A 8 -12.67 17.82 18.65
C HIS A 8 -11.43 17.50 17.82
N LEU A 9 -11.59 16.88 16.65
CA LEU A 9 -10.48 16.59 15.74
C LEU A 9 -9.79 17.89 15.25
N THR A 10 -10.57 18.92 14.94
CA THR A 10 -10.05 20.23 14.55
C THR A 10 -9.31 20.90 15.71
N ALA A 11 -9.88 20.87 16.92
CA ALA A 11 -9.26 21.45 18.11
C ALA A 11 -7.92 20.74 18.49
N LEU A 12 -7.80 19.45 18.20
CA LEU A 12 -6.60 18.65 18.40
C LEU A 12 -5.64 18.70 17.21
N GLU A 13 -5.92 19.49 16.18
CA GLU A 13 -5.09 19.60 14.98
C GLU A 13 -4.81 18.23 14.30
N PHE A 14 -5.80 17.35 14.33
CA PHE A 14 -5.66 15.97 13.81
C PHE A 14 -5.32 15.92 12.32
N ASP A 15 -5.78 16.90 11.55
CA ASP A 15 -5.41 17.09 10.14
C ASP A 15 -3.90 17.28 9.93
N LYS A 16 -3.22 17.97 10.86
CA LYS A 16 -1.76 18.11 10.82
C LYS A 16 -1.04 16.78 11.08
N ILE A 17 -1.58 15.96 11.99
CA ILE A 17 -1.07 14.61 12.25
C ILE A 17 -1.20 13.74 11.00
N LEU A 18 -2.37 13.76 10.34
CA LEU A 18 -2.60 13.02 9.10
C LEU A 18 -1.70 13.51 7.97
N SER A 19 -1.52 14.82 7.84
CA SER A 19 -0.62 15.40 6.84
C SER A 19 0.82 14.94 7.07
N ARG A 20 1.27 14.93 8.31
CA ARG A 20 2.59 14.43 8.67
C ARG A 20 2.75 12.94 8.36
N LEU A 21 1.74 12.13 8.67
CA LEU A 21 1.73 10.70 8.32
C LEU A 21 1.80 10.50 6.80
N ALA A 22 1.06 11.30 6.04
CA ALA A 22 1.04 11.24 4.59
C ALA A 22 2.39 11.57 3.93
N GLU A 23 3.28 12.34 4.59
CA GLU A 23 4.64 12.60 4.12
C GLU A 23 5.53 11.35 4.09
N PHE A 24 5.22 10.35 4.93
CA PHE A 24 5.97 9.09 4.99
C PHE A 24 5.49 8.04 3.99
N THR A 25 4.42 8.33 3.24
CA THR A 25 3.88 7.38 2.26
C THR A 25 4.69 7.39 0.97
N ALA A 26 4.87 6.23 0.37
CA ALA A 26 5.68 6.06 -0.84
C ALA A 26 4.86 6.04 -2.15
N CYS A 27 3.53 6.03 -2.07
CA CYS A 27 2.66 6.02 -3.25
C CYS A 27 1.38 6.84 -3.01
N PRO A 28 0.72 7.33 -4.09
CA PRO A 28 -0.48 8.17 -3.98
C PRO A 28 -1.62 7.52 -3.20
N ASP A 29 -1.90 6.25 -3.46
CA ASP A 29 -3.00 5.51 -2.81
C ASP A 29 -2.77 5.37 -1.29
N ALA A 30 -1.51 5.14 -0.86
CA ALA A 30 -1.17 5.11 0.55
C ALA A 30 -1.30 6.50 1.21
N ARG A 31 -1.00 7.58 0.46
CA ARG A 31 -1.20 8.95 0.91
C ARG A 31 -2.69 9.25 1.13
N GLU A 32 -3.53 8.87 0.18
CA GLU A 32 -4.98 9.03 0.29
C GLU A 32 -5.53 8.23 1.48
N LEU A 33 -5.08 6.98 1.65
CA LEU A 33 -5.45 6.16 2.79
C LEU A 33 -5.04 6.81 4.12
N ALA A 34 -3.82 7.34 4.23
CA ALA A 34 -3.34 8.04 5.42
C ALA A 34 -4.22 9.26 5.75
N MET A 35 -4.57 10.06 4.75
CA MET A 35 -5.44 11.25 4.92
C MET A 35 -6.89 10.89 5.25
N SER A 36 -7.34 9.70 4.90
CA SER A 36 -8.70 9.22 5.17
C SER A 36 -8.87 8.60 6.56
N LEU A 37 -7.81 8.39 7.32
CA LEU A 37 -7.88 7.79 8.64
C LEU A 37 -8.81 8.57 9.57
N ARG A 38 -9.52 7.84 10.41
CA ARG A 38 -10.42 8.38 11.44
C ARG A 38 -10.17 7.65 12.75
N PRO A 39 -10.41 8.31 13.89
CA PRO A 39 -10.39 7.64 15.18
C PRO A 39 -11.40 6.50 15.22
N GLU A 40 -11.00 5.40 15.82
CA GLU A 40 -11.82 4.21 16.00
C GLU A 40 -12.07 4.00 17.50
N SER A 41 -13.30 3.61 17.86
CA SER A 41 -13.70 3.34 19.25
C SER A 41 -13.96 1.85 19.52
N ASN A 42 -14.02 1.03 18.48
CA ASN A 42 -14.15 -0.42 18.64
C ASN A 42 -12.81 -1.01 19.06
N LEU A 43 -12.74 -1.61 20.24
CA LEU A 43 -11.52 -2.14 20.83
C LEU A 43 -10.85 -3.19 19.94
N ASP A 44 -11.60 -4.11 19.33
CA ASP A 44 -11.06 -5.19 18.51
C ASP A 44 -10.43 -4.62 17.23
N LEU A 45 -11.05 -3.62 16.61
CA LEU A 45 -10.51 -2.94 15.42
C LEU A 45 -9.25 -2.14 15.77
N VAL A 46 -9.26 -1.42 16.88
CA VAL A 46 -8.07 -0.70 17.38
C VAL A 46 -6.93 -1.67 17.60
N GLN A 47 -7.18 -2.77 18.31
CA GLN A 47 -6.16 -3.78 18.60
C GLN A 47 -5.60 -4.41 17.32
N ALA A 48 -6.46 -4.71 16.33
CA ALA A 48 -6.03 -5.25 15.04
C ALA A 48 -5.11 -4.27 14.28
N GLN A 49 -5.45 -2.97 14.27
CA GLN A 49 -4.63 -1.94 13.62
C GLN A 49 -3.30 -1.73 14.35
N MET A 50 -3.32 -1.72 15.68
CA MET A 50 -2.10 -1.63 16.51
C MET A 50 -1.16 -2.82 16.27
N ASN A 51 -1.70 -4.04 16.15
CA ASN A 51 -0.93 -5.23 15.83
C ASN A 51 -0.28 -5.12 14.45
N ARG A 52 -0.98 -4.62 13.43
CA ARG A 52 -0.42 -4.37 12.10
C ARG A 52 0.75 -3.37 12.16
N THR A 53 0.59 -2.28 12.86
CA THR A 53 1.64 -1.25 13.02
C THR A 53 2.84 -1.82 13.76
N ARG A 54 2.62 -2.56 14.84
CA ARG A 54 3.69 -3.21 15.61
C ARG A 54 4.48 -4.19 14.75
N ASP A 55 3.79 -5.03 13.99
CA ASP A 55 4.43 -6.05 13.17
C ASP A 55 5.17 -5.41 11.97
N ALA A 56 4.62 -4.34 11.37
CA ALA A 56 5.31 -3.56 10.36
C ALA A 56 6.61 -2.95 10.91
N HIS A 57 6.55 -2.34 12.10
CA HIS A 57 7.73 -1.78 12.75
C HIS A 57 8.78 -2.86 13.06
N MET A 58 8.36 -4.02 13.55
CA MET A 58 9.24 -5.13 13.85
C MET A 58 9.92 -5.68 12.57
N LEU A 59 9.18 -5.82 11.47
CA LEU A 59 9.75 -6.23 10.18
C LEU A 59 10.77 -5.21 9.67
N LEU A 60 10.45 -3.92 9.75
CA LEU A 60 11.36 -2.82 9.37
C LEU A 60 12.66 -2.84 10.20
N ALA A 61 12.54 -2.98 11.51
CA ALA A 61 13.69 -2.97 12.43
C ALA A 61 14.61 -4.18 12.20
N ARG A 62 14.03 -5.34 11.87
CA ARG A 62 14.78 -6.60 11.76
C ARG A 62 15.38 -6.83 10.37
N PHE A 63 14.65 -6.46 9.31
CA PHE A 63 15.00 -6.84 7.94
C PHE A 63 15.19 -5.63 7.01
N GLY A 64 15.00 -4.42 7.51
CA GLY A 64 14.90 -3.24 6.67
C GLY A 64 13.57 -3.16 5.92
N GLY A 65 13.25 -1.99 5.38
CA GLY A 65 12.01 -1.77 4.65
C GLY A 65 12.09 -2.24 3.19
N PRO A 66 11.04 -2.88 2.65
CA PRO A 66 10.94 -3.06 1.22
C PRO A 66 10.65 -1.72 0.51
N SER A 67 10.95 -1.64 -0.78
CA SER A 67 10.66 -0.46 -1.58
C SER A 67 9.22 -0.49 -2.12
N PHE A 68 8.46 0.57 -1.87
CA PHE A 68 7.11 0.79 -2.40
C PHE A 68 7.07 1.86 -3.51
N GLY A 69 8.23 2.46 -3.86
CA GLY A 69 8.31 3.63 -4.74
C GLY A 69 7.84 3.41 -6.18
N GLY A 70 7.78 2.15 -6.63
CA GLY A 70 7.28 1.79 -7.96
C GLY A 70 5.76 1.62 -8.06
N LEU A 71 5.03 1.73 -6.94
CA LEU A 71 3.56 1.58 -6.96
C LEU A 71 2.90 2.81 -7.59
N ARG A 72 2.00 2.53 -8.53
CA ARG A 72 1.17 3.51 -9.24
C ARG A 72 -0.26 3.00 -9.25
N ASN A 73 -1.23 3.90 -9.31
CA ASN A 73 -2.62 3.51 -9.53
C ASN A 73 -2.83 3.17 -11.00
N VAL A 74 -2.88 1.88 -11.30
CA VAL A 74 -3.09 1.35 -12.66
C VAL A 74 -4.50 0.76 -12.86
N ASN A 75 -5.40 0.92 -11.89
CA ASN A 75 -6.73 0.30 -11.92
C ASN A 75 -7.54 0.71 -13.14
N ASN A 76 -7.54 2.01 -13.50
CA ASN A 76 -8.26 2.50 -14.67
C ASN A 76 -7.67 1.96 -15.98
N ALA A 77 -6.35 1.86 -16.09
CA ALA A 77 -5.67 1.27 -17.24
C ALA A 77 -6.02 -0.20 -17.35
N ALA A 78 -5.96 -0.96 -16.26
CA ALA A 78 -6.31 -2.38 -16.23
C ALA A 78 -7.80 -2.61 -16.62
N ALA A 79 -8.72 -1.81 -16.08
CA ALA A 79 -10.15 -1.90 -16.41
C ALA A 79 -10.41 -1.63 -17.90
N ARG A 80 -9.78 -0.61 -18.49
CA ARG A 80 -9.91 -0.32 -19.94
C ARG A 80 -9.32 -1.42 -20.80
N ALA A 81 -8.16 -1.96 -20.43
CA ALA A 81 -7.57 -3.09 -21.12
C ALA A 81 -8.48 -4.33 -21.08
N GLY A 82 -9.11 -4.61 -19.92
CA GLY A 82 -10.10 -5.67 -19.77
C GLY A 82 -11.35 -5.47 -20.63
N ALA A 83 -11.70 -4.21 -20.94
CA ALA A 83 -12.78 -3.86 -21.88
C ALA A 83 -12.32 -3.83 -23.35
N GLY A 84 -11.10 -4.27 -23.67
CA GLY A 84 -10.58 -4.35 -25.03
C GLY A 84 -9.97 -3.05 -25.57
N SER A 85 -9.78 -2.03 -24.73
CA SER A 85 -9.11 -0.80 -25.16
C SER A 85 -7.58 -0.97 -25.20
N THR A 86 -6.93 -0.25 -26.10
CA THR A 86 -5.46 -0.16 -26.14
C THR A 86 -4.94 0.77 -25.04
N LEU A 87 -3.81 0.41 -24.46
CA LEU A 87 -3.09 1.25 -23.51
C LEU A 87 -1.97 2.03 -24.21
N SER A 88 -1.71 3.23 -23.74
CA SER A 88 -0.54 4.01 -24.15
C SER A 88 0.75 3.37 -23.64
N LEU A 89 1.89 3.70 -24.27
CA LEU A 89 3.21 3.24 -23.83
C LEU A 89 3.46 3.61 -22.35
N ARG A 90 3.06 4.80 -21.93
CA ARG A 90 3.23 5.26 -20.54
C ARG A 90 2.46 4.37 -19.57
N GLU A 91 1.21 4.05 -19.87
CA GLU A 91 0.38 3.17 -19.04
C GLU A 91 0.95 1.75 -18.97
N LEU A 92 1.49 1.23 -20.07
CA LEU A 92 2.16 -0.07 -20.08
C LEU A 92 3.40 -0.07 -19.19
N LEU A 93 4.22 0.99 -19.25
CA LEU A 93 5.39 1.13 -18.38
C LEU A 93 4.99 1.25 -16.90
N ASP A 94 3.94 1.99 -16.57
CA ASP A 94 3.43 2.08 -15.20
C ASP A 94 2.92 0.71 -14.71
N VAL A 95 2.25 -0.07 -15.55
CA VAL A 95 1.85 -1.46 -15.22
C VAL A 95 3.08 -2.35 -14.98
N ALA A 96 4.08 -2.28 -15.85
CA ALA A 96 5.30 -3.06 -15.68
C ALA A 96 6.04 -2.72 -14.39
N GLU A 97 6.08 -1.43 -14.03
CA GLU A 97 6.71 -0.96 -12.78
C GLU A 97 5.97 -1.48 -11.54
N VAL A 98 4.63 -1.47 -11.57
CA VAL A 98 3.80 -2.06 -10.50
C VAL A 98 4.06 -3.56 -10.38
N LEU A 99 4.07 -4.32 -11.48
CA LEU A 99 4.35 -5.75 -11.48
C LEU A 99 5.75 -6.07 -10.92
N ARG A 100 6.75 -5.28 -11.30
CA ARG A 100 8.11 -5.39 -10.76
C ARG A 100 8.13 -5.17 -9.25
N THR A 101 7.45 -4.14 -8.78
CA THR A 101 7.37 -3.81 -7.35
C THR A 101 6.64 -4.90 -6.57
N VAL A 102 5.52 -5.40 -7.07
CA VAL A 102 4.77 -6.54 -6.47
C VAL A 102 5.68 -7.77 -6.35
N ARG A 103 6.43 -8.09 -7.40
CA ARG A 103 7.38 -9.22 -7.39
C ARG A 103 8.49 -9.00 -6.35
N ALA A 104 9.04 -7.79 -6.27
CA ALA A 104 10.07 -7.45 -5.29
C ALA A 104 9.56 -7.55 -3.85
N LEU A 105 8.34 -7.10 -3.58
CA LEU A 105 7.68 -7.21 -2.27
C LEU A 105 7.46 -8.68 -1.86
N ALA A 106 6.94 -9.50 -2.78
CA ALA A 106 6.74 -10.93 -2.54
C ALA A 106 8.07 -11.64 -2.27
N GLN A 107 9.11 -11.32 -3.05
CA GLN A 107 10.47 -11.84 -2.85
C GLN A 107 11.06 -11.40 -1.51
N TRP A 108 10.93 -10.12 -1.17
CA TRP A 108 11.41 -9.59 0.11
C TRP A 108 10.77 -10.34 1.29
N ARG A 109 9.44 -10.57 1.24
CA ARG A 109 8.75 -11.31 2.32
C ARG A 109 9.18 -12.76 2.39
N SER A 110 9.32 -13.45 1.26
CA SER A 110 9.75 -14.87 1.23
C SER A 110 11.18 -15.05 1.75
N THR A 111 12.07 -14.12 1.44
CA THR A 111 13.45 -14.12 1.96
C THR A 111 13.50 -13.90 3.47
N ASN A 112 12.54 -13.18 4.02
CA ASN A 112 12.44 -12.80 5.43
C ASN A 112 11.31 -13.58 6.15
N ALA A 113 11.08 -14.83 5.78
CA ALA A 113 9.97 -15.67 6.30
C ALA A 113 10.13 -16.15 7.75
N GLY A 114 11.24 -15.87 8.42
CA GLY A 114 11.56 -16.40 9.75
C GLY A 114 10.72 -15.86 10.92
N VAL A 115 9.69 -15.04 10.65
CA VAL A 115 8.78 -14.46 11.65
C VAL A 115 7.38 -14.40 11.08
N GLU A 116 6.41 -14.98 11.79
CA GLU A 116 4.99 -14.84 11.44
C GLU A 116 4.44 -13.50 11.89
N THR A 117 3.61 -12.87 11.07
CA THR A 117 3.03 -11.56 11.32
C THR A 117 1.58 -11.49 10.88
N VAL A 118 0.81 -10.56 11.46
CA VAL A 118 -0.57 -10.28 11.01
C VAL A 118 -0.61 -9.64 9.62
N LEU A 119 0.55 -9.30 9.02
CA LEU A 119 0.67 -8.78 7.66
C LEU A 119 0.82 -9.88 6.61
N ASP A 120 1.09 -11.11 7.00
CA ASP A 120 1.34 -12.23 6.06
C ASP A 120 0.20 -12.48 5.07
N PRO A 121 -1.08 -12.37 5.44
CA PRO A 121 -2.18 -12.46 4.47
C PRO A 121 -2.11 -11.40 3.37
N LEU A 122 -1.63 -10.18 3.68
CA LEU A 122 -1.46 -9.11 2.69
C LEU A 122 -0.35 -9.45 1.69
N PHE A 123 0.78 -9.97 2.19
CA PHE A 123 1.87 -10.42 1.31
C PHE A 123 1.47 -11.62 0.46
N SER A 124 0.70 -12.56 1.02
CA SER A 124 0.21 -13.74 0.32
C SER A 124 -0.81 -13.42 -0.78
N ALA A 125 -1.50 -12.27 -0.66
CA ALA A 125 -2.41 -11.78 -1.70
C ALA A 125 -1.69 -11.18 -2.91
N LEU A 126 -0.37 -10.90 -2.81
CA LEU A 126 0.42 -10.41 -3.93
C LEU A 126 0.59 -11.52 -4.98
N GLN A 127 0.25 -11.19 -6.24
CA GLN A 127 0.37 -12.14 -7.36
C GLN A 127 1.39 -11.61 -8.38
N PRO A 128 2.67 -11.94 -8.25
CA PRO A 128 3.69 -11.56 -9.23
C PRO A 128 3.40 -12.17 -10.60
N ASN A 129 3.54 -11.39 -11.65
CA ASN A 129 3.43 -11.85 -13.02
C ASN A 129 4.65 -11.45 -13.84
N LYS A 130 5.73 -12.21 -13.67
CA LYS A 130 7.00 -11.96 -14.37
C LYS A 130 6.87 -12.08 -15.89
N TYR A 131 6.00 -12.97 -16.37
CA TYR A 131 5.78 -13.11 -17.82
C TYR A 131 5.25 -11.82 -18.43
N LEU A 132 4.20 -11.24 -17.84
CA LEU A 132 3.60 -10.00 -18.33
C LEU A 132 4.58 -8.82 -18.17
N GLU A 133 5.28 -8.72 -17.02
CA GLU A 133 6.33 -7.73 -16.78
C GLU A 133 7.36 -7.75 -17.91
N THR A 134 7.90 -8.93 -18.22
CA THR A 134 8.93 -9.10 -19.25
C THR A 134 8.37 -8.78 -20.64
N LYS A 135 7.16 -9.24 -20.96
CA LYS A 135 6.52 -9.01 -22.26
C LYS A 135 6.33 -7.52 -22.55
N ILE A 136 5.94 -6.73 -21.52
CA ILE A 136 5.78 -5.28 -21.66
C ILE A 136 7.15 -4.60 -21.85
N THR A 137 8.16 -5.00 -21.08
CA THR A 137 9.47 -4.34 -21.08
C THR A 137 10.35 -4.72 -22.26
N SER A 138 10.03 -5.81 -22.98
CA SER A 138 10.77 -6.24 -24.18
C SER A 138 10.11 -5.85 -25.51
N ALA A 139 8.95 -5.21 -25.46
CA ALA A 139 8.25 -4.70 -26.63
C ALA A 139 8.75 -3.31 -27.02
#